data_a8bd8f1721c984b7b87ce1096246ada2
#
_entry.id   a8bd8f1721c984b7b87ce1096246ada2
#
_cell.length_a   1.000
_cell.length_b   1.000
_cell.length_c   1.000
_cell.angle_alpha   90.00
_cell.angle_beta   90.00
_cell.angle_gamma   90.00
#
_symmetry.space_group_name_H-M   'P 1'
#
loop_
_entity.id
_entity.type
_entity.pdbx_description
1 polymer ?
#
loop_
_entity_poly.entity_id
_entity_poly.type
_entity_poly.pdbx_seq_one_letter_code
_entity_poly.pdbx_strand_id
1 'polypeptide(L)'
;MMSIPQRVVNHQGLNIPVSQDTHIPNNLKHETVIVPSTNTPSWGGYFIFDFKEKALTLHDLTIQMNVSALTGLTGTSIQARYSTAFSWISRIEILLNNQVHDTIYPETQFLLQNLFNYDEDRTFCNNMAGSYSSVTQRATLASATNDYFIPLWTFFNQCHVDLLYPKDDLQLRVYMNPLSKVATANNGYGGSPISLINFSNLICRVTRNGSDINSAKMLSLSKHVHHHKFLETRYGTYSLSSGQTQYTIVLNSIVGKVDFLLFVVRPNGWTGDGFHTFSPIANFSILDSTSTNITGGQPISSALALGKLARDFAKSSYQTDLTNGAYAYFYTFSADACDAIETGRSYNHFKFQGQEQLQITFPSATASAFSVDVYAFVQSVLEISPSYVKKVSL
;
A
#
# COMPACT_ATOMS: atom_id res chain seq x y z
N MET A 1 -16.62 -23.17 39.89
CA MET A 1 -15.76 -23.50 38.75
C MET A 1 -14.58 -22.55 38.77
N MET A 2 -13.39 -23.04 39.12
CA MET A 2 -12.17 -22.23 39.08
C MET A 2 -11.74 -22.10 37.62
N SER A 3 -11.72 -20.88 37.09
CA SER A 3 -11.18 -20.61 35.76
C SER A 3 -9.65 -20.78 35.79
N ILE A 4 -9.14 -21.65 34.95
CA ILE A 4 -7.70 -21.85 34.79
C ILE A 4 -7.14 -20.57 34.12
N PRO A 5 -6.11 -19.90 34.69
CA PRO A 5 -5.53 -18.72 34.06
C PRO A 5 -4.90 -19.11 32.72
N GLN A 6 -5.34 -18.48 31.64
CA GLN A 6 -4.68 -18.60 30.38
C GLN A 6 -3.29 -17.94 30.43
N ARG A 7 -2.25 -18.72 30.19
CA ARG A 7 -0.88 -18.22 30.06
C ARG A 7 -0.61 -17.89 28.60
N VAL A 8 -0.31 -16.65 28.35
CA VAL A 8 0.23 -16.24 27.03
C VAL A 8 1.75 -16.36 27.11
N VAL A 9 2.30 -17.27 26.32
CA VAL A 9 3.76 -17.42 26.17
C VAL A 9 4.20 -16.47 25.06
N ASN A 10 5.04 -15.48 25.39
CA ASN A 10 5.66 -14.66 24.34
C ASN A 10 6.80 -15.46 23.66
N HIS A 11 7.23 -15.03 22.50
CA HIS A 11 8.29 -15.68 21.71
C HIS A 11 9.67 -15.74 22.40
N GLN A 12 9.82 -15.15 23.57
CA GLN A 12 11.05 -15.20 24.37
C GLN A 12 10.96 -16.23 25.51
N GLY A 13 9.88 -17.00 25.60
CA GLY A 13 9.72 -18.02 26.64
C GLY A 13 9.50 -17.49 28.04
N LEU A 14 9.32 -16.17 28.21
CA LEU A 14 9.00 -15.57 29.49
C LEU A 14 7.52 -15.75 29.79
N ASN A 15 7.21 -16.49 30.84
CA ASN A 15 5.88 -16.56 31.39
C ASN A 15 5.51 -15.21 32.03
N ILE A 16 4.85 -14.35 31.29
CA ILE A 16 4.27 -13.13 31.84
C ILE A 16 2.94 -13.53 32.48
N PRO A 17 2.77 -13.38 33.79
CA PRO A 17 1.48 -13.59 34.38
C PRO A 17 0.52 -12.55 33.82
N VAL A 18 -0.47 -13.00 33.03
CA VAL A 18 -1.59 -12.13 32.66
C VAL A 18 -2.34 -11.89 33.97
N SER A 19 -2.24 -10.67 34.50
CA SER A 19 -3.04 -10.31 35.67
C SER A 19 -4.51 -10.46 35.29
N GLN A 20 -5.28 -11.18 36.06
CA GLN A 20 -6.71 -11.40 35.85
C GLN A 20 -7.54 -10.11 35.92
N ASP A 21 -6.92 -9.00 36.27
CA ASP A 21 -7.53 -7.67 36.38
C ASP A 21 -7.51 -6.83 35.11
N THR A 22 -7.06 -7.37 33.98
CA THR A 22 -7.43 -6.77 32.70
C THR A 22 -8.90 -7.08 32.42
N HIS A 23 -9.81 -6.52 33.21
CA HIS A 23 -11.12 -6.19 32.71
C HIS A 23 -10.87 -5.38 31.43
N ILE A 24 -10.90 -6.05 30.25
CA ILE A 24 -11.15 -5.36 29.00
C ILE A 24 -12.47 -4.66 29.26
N PRO A 25 -12.47 -3.33 29.36
CA PRO A 25 -13.71 -2.66 29.72
C PRO A 25 -14.74 -3.05 28.68
N ASN A 26 -15.88 -3.55 29.10
CA ASN A 26 -17.02 -3.89 28.25
C ASN A 26 -17.56 -2.69 27.43
N ASN A 27 -16.88 -1.55 27.50
CA ASN A 27 -17.23 -0.27 26.89
C ASN A 27 -16.36 0.11 25.69
N LEU A 28 -15.51 -0.81 25.18
CA LEU A 28 -14.84 -0.57 23.88
C LEU A 28 -15.87 -0.67 22.77
N LYS A 29 -16.07 0.42 22.06
CA LYS A 29 -17.01 0.49 20.96
C LYS A 29 -16.25 0.68 19.66
N HIS A 30 -16.43 -0.26 18.74
CA HIS A 30 -15.97 -0.09 17.38
C HIS A 30 -17.02 0.71 16.61
N GLU A 31 -16.57 1.76 15.95
CA GLU A 31 -17.43 2.63 15.16
C GLU A 31 -16.83 2.82 13.77
N THR A 32 -17.72 3.03 12.80
CA THR A 32 -17.33 3.51 11.48
C THR A 32 -17.59 5.01 11.42
N VAL A 33 -16.54 5.78 11.14
CA VAL A 33 -16.60 7.22 10.97
C VAL A 33 -16.41 7.55 9.50
N ILE A 34 -17.23 8.47 8.98
CA ILE A 34 -17.15 8.96 7.60
C ILE A 34 -16.69 10.42 7.63
N VAL A 35 -15.57 10.69 7.00
CA VAL A 35 -14.97 12.03 6.92
C VAL A 35 -15.04 12.49 5.46
N PRO A 36 -15.84 13.52 5.13
CA PRO A 36 -15.87 14.07 3.78
C PRO A 36 -14.56 14.81 3.44
N SER A 37 -14.24 14.90 2.16
CA SER A 37 -13.13 15.73 1.70
C SER A 37 -13.39 17.22 1.99
N THR A 38 -12.36 17.96 2.39
CA THR A 38 -12.48 19.38 2.73
C THR A 38 -12.59 20.29 1.50
N ASN A 39 -12.11 19.82 0.36
CA ASN A 39 -12.19 20.50 -0.93
C ASN A 39 -12.73 19.54 -1.99
N THR A 40 -13.24 20.12 -3.07
CA THR A 40 -13.82 19.35 -4.18
C THR A 40 -12.75 18.50 -4.86
N PRO A 41 -12.92 17.16 -4.93
CA PRO A 41 -12.01 16.30 -5.66
C PRO A 41 -12.01 16.62 -7.16
N SER A 42 -10.84 16.53 -7.80
CA SER A 42 -10.73 16.73 -9.25
C SER A 42 -9.63 15.85 -9.84
N TRP A 43 -9.82 15.43 -11.09
CA TRP A 43 -8.79 14.70 -11.83
C TRP A 43 -7.55 15.59 -12.05
N GLY A 44 -6.37 15.02 -11.80
CA GLY A 44 -5.09 15.74 -11.88
C GLY A 44 -4.83 16.75 -10.78
N GLY A 45 -5.77 16.92 -9.85
CA GLY A 45 -5.65 17.78 -8.68
C GLY A 45 -5.33 17.01 -7.40
N TYR A 46 -5.64 17.61 -6.26
CA TYR A 46 -5.57 16.95 -4.96
C TYR A 46 -6.75 17.36 -4.08
N PHE A 47 -7.06 16.51 -3.12
CA PHE A 47 -8.03 16.80 -2.07
C PHE A 47 -7.54 16.29 -0.71
N ILE A 48 -8.16 16.76 0.35
CA ILE A 48 -7.71 16.54 1.73
C ILE A 48 -8.86 15.99 2.54
N PHE A 49 -8.58 14.95 3.32
CA PHE A 49 -9.41 14.55 4.45
C PHE A 49 -8.77 15.05 5.73
N ASP A 50 -9.55 15.74 6.52
CA ASP A 50 -9.13 16.31 7.80
C ASP A 50 -9.84 15.57 8.92
N PHE A 51 -9.14 14.64 9.56
CA PHE A 51 -9.69 13.78 10.60
C PHE A 51 -9.56 14.47 11.95
N LYS A 52 -10.62 15.22 12.33
CA LYS A 52 -10.66 16.01 13.58
C LYS A 52 -11.17 15.22 14.78
N GLU A 53 -11.72 14.04 14.54
CA GLU A 53 -12.29 13.27 15.61
C GLU A 53 -11.22 12.61 16.49
N LYS A 54 -11.37 12.77 17.80
CA LYS A 54 -10.52 12.09 18.77
C LYS A 54 -11.04 10.68 18.99
N ALA A 55 -10.45 9.72 18.29
CA ALA A 55 -10.67 8.30 18.50
C ALA A 55 -9.55 7.71 19.37
N LEU A 56 -9.83 6.59 20.03
CA LEU A 56 -8.80 5.92 20.81
C LEU A 56 -7.75 5.30 19.89
N THR A 57 -8.20 4.53 18.93
CA THR A 57 -7.36 3.89 17.93
C THR A 57 -8.00 3.94 16.56
N LEU A 58 -7.18 4.16 15.54
CA LEU A 58 -7.56 4.04 14.15
C LEU A 58 -7.06 2.69 13.62
N HIS A 59 -7.92 1.94 12.95
CA HIS A 59 -7.59 0.61 12.44
C HIS A 59 -7.47 0.58 10.93
N ASP A 60 -8.57 0.90 10.23
CA ASP A 60 -8.67 0.74 8.79
C ASP A 60 -9.13 2.04 8.14
N LEU A 61 -8.59 2.28 6.97
CA LEU A 61 -8.94 3.41 6.13
C LEU A 61 -9.39 2.93 4.76
N THR A 62 -10.51 3.45 4.27
CA THR A 62 -11.00 3.20 2.91
C THR A 62 -11.43 4.52 2.29
N ILE A 63 -10.94 4.83 1.10
CA ILE A 63 -11.40 5.99 0.34
C ILE A 63 -12.61 5.58 -0.49
N GLN A 64 -13.74 6.25 -0.31
CA GLN A 64 -14.89 6.20 -1.19
C GLN A 64 -14.82 7.37 -2.17
N MET A 65 -15.03 7.11 -3.44
CA MET A 65 -15.17 8.13 -4.48
C MET A 65 -16.42 7.86 -5.30
N ASN A 66 -17.30 8.85 -5.39
CA ASN A 66 -18.45 8.81 -6.30
C ASN A 66 -18.07 9.49 -7.61
N VAL A 67 -18.10 8.74 -8.70
CA VAL A 67 -17.58 9.19 -9.99
C VAL A 67 -18.70 9.11 -11.05
N SER A 68 -18.86 10.17 -11.81
CA SER A 68 -19.87 10.24 -12.88
C SER A 68 -19.54 9.30 -14.04
N ALA A 69 -20.54 9.05 -14.90
CA ALA A 69 -20.33 8.27 -16.11
C ALA A 69 -19.16 8.82 -16.95
N LEU A 70 -18.37 7.91 -17.53
CA LEU A 70 -17.29 8.23 -18.46
C LEU A 70 -17.88 8.48 -19.86
N THR A 71 -17.71 9.67 -20.38
CA THR A 71 -18.20 10.13 -21.67
C THR A 71 -17.08 10.77 -22.50
N GLY A 72 -17.41 11.32 -23.65
CA GLY A 72 -16.48 12.08 -24.50
C GLY A 72 -15.54 11.22 -25.38
N LEU A 73 -15.49 9.91 -25.17
CA LEU A 73 -14.74 8.98 -26.01
C LEU A 73 -15.61 8.54 -27.19
N THR A 74 -15.06 8.57 -28.41
CA THR A 74 -15.76 8.25 -29.67
C THR A 74 -15.03 7.15 -30.44
N GLY A 75 -15.76 6.29 -31.15
CA GLY A 75 -15.21 5.19 -31.97
C GLY A 75 -16.24 4.09 -32.20
N THR A 76 -15.96 3.12 -33.02
CA THR A 76 -16.77 1.92 -33.25
C THR A 76 -16.46 0.87 -32.16
N SER A 77 -17.50 0.27 -31.59
CA SER A 77 -17.38 -0.76 -30.54
C SER A 77 -16.65 -0.27 -29.28
N ILE A 78 -16.98 0.94 -28.84
CA ILE A 78 -16.35 1.55 -27.67
C ILE A 78 -16.77 0.82 -26.41
N GLN A 79 -15.79 0.32 -25.69
CA GLN A 79 -15.93 -0.08 -24.29
C GLN A 79 -15.12 0.89 -23.43
N ALA A 80 -15.61 2.13 -23.34
CA ALA A 80 -14.99 3.16 -22.50
C ALA A 80 -15.04 2.71 -21.05
N ARG A 81 -13.90 2.75 -20.38
CA ARG A 81 -13.76 2.26 -19.01
C ARG A 81 -12.65 2.99 -18.26
N TYR A 82 -12.74 2.91 -16.97
CA TYR A 82 -11.62 3.28 -16.10
C TYR A 82 -10.66 2.10 -15.92
N SER A 83 -9.39 2.39 -15.69
CA SER A 83 -8.48 1.47 -15.02
C SER A 83 -8.96 1.22 -13.58
N THR A 84 -8.29 0.31 -12.86
CA THR A 84 -8.61 0.11 -11.42
C THR A 84 -8.54 1.42 -10.64
N ALA A 85 -9.45 1.62 -9.68
CA ALA A 85 -9.47 2.84 -8.88
C ALA A 85 -8.17 3.08 -8.09
N PHE A 86 -7.39 2.04 -7.80
CA PHE A 86 -6.04 2.21 -7.25
C PHE A 86 -5.17 3.12 -8.11
N SER A 87 -5.23 2.99 -9.43
CA SER A 87 -4.44 3.80 -10.36
C SER A 87 -4.91 5.27 -10.51
N TRP A 88 -6.10 5.61 -10.00
CA TRP A 88 -6.61 6.99 -10.06
C TRP A 88 -5.82 7.92 -9.15
N ILE A 89 -5.26 7.37 -8.10
CA ILE A 89 -4.44 8.07 -7.13
C ILE A 89 -2.98 8.02 -7.62
N SER A 90 -2.27 9.13 -7.60
CA SER A 90 -0.84 9.15 -7.87
C SER A 90 -0.01 8.92 -6.62
N ARG A 91 -0.45 9.44 -5.47
CA ARG A 91 0.09 9.17 -4.15
C ARG A 91 -0.87 9.68 -3.07
N ILE A 92 -0.71 9.16 -1.87
CA ILE A 92 -1.38 9.67 -0.66
C ILE A 92 -0.29 10.02 0.35
N GLU A 93 -0.38 11.20 0.92
CA GLU A 93 0.48 11.64 2.03
C GLU A 93 -0.33 11.60 3.33
N ILE A 94 0.21 10.92 4.34
CA ILE A 94 -0.34 10.93 5.71
C ILE A 94 0.42 11.95 6.51
N LEU A 95 -0.29 12.98 6.97
CA LEU A 95 0.27 14.06 7.75
C LEU A 95 -0.23 13.98 9.21
N LEU A 96 0.70 14.10 10.13
CA LEU A 96 0.44 14.35 11.55
C LEU A 96 1.22 15.60 11.93
N ASN A 97 0.59 16.54 12.61
CA ASN A 97 1.19 17.84 12.93
C ASN A 97 1.74 18.58 11.69
N ASN A 98 1.02 18.53 10.57
CA ASN A 98 1.43 19.10 9.28
C ASN A 98 2.76 18.54 8.70
N GLN A 99 3.29 17.48 9.27
CA GLN A 99 4.47 16.78 8.73
C GLN A 99 4.07 15.49 8.05
N VAL A 100 4.64 15.22 6.89
CA VAL A 100 4.43 13.95 6.18
C VAL A 100 5.18 12.84 6.91
N HIS A 101 4.44 11.87 7.44
CA HIS A 101 4.99 10.72 8.13
C HIS A 101 5.03 9.47 7.26
N ASP A 102 4.11 9.36 6.29
CA ASP A 102 4.11 8.26 5.34
C ASP A 102 3.61 8.73 3.97
N THR A 103 4.07 8.07 2.93
CA THR A 103 3.63 8.28 1.54
C THR A 103 3.25 6.95 0.94
N ILE A 104 2.01 6.83 0.55
CA ILE A 104 1.42 5.62 -0.02
C ILE A 104 1.37 5.75 -1.54
N TYR A 105 1.82 4.73 -2.24
CA TYR A 105 1.79 4.66 -3.70
C TYR A 105 0.73 3.67 -4.18
N PRO A 106 0.02 3.97 -5.27
CA PRO A 106 -1.10 3.16 -5.75
C PRO A 106 -0.68 1.74 -6.14
N GLU A 107 0.49 1.58 -6.74
CA GLU A 107 1.04 0.27 -7.10
C GLU A 107 1.25 -0.60 -5.86
N THR A 108 1.79 -0.02 -4.78
CA THR A 108 1.98 -0.74 -3.52
C THR A 108 0.64 -1.19 -2.96
N GLN A 109 -0.35 -0.31 -2.95
CA GLN A 109 -1.70 -0.64 -2.47
C GLN A 109 -2.31 -1.76 -3.30
N PHE A 110 -2.26 -1.65 -4.63
CA PHE A 110 -2.75 -2.68 -5.53
C PHE A 110 -2.03 -4.03 -5.31
N LEU A 111 -0.71 -4.02 -5.21
CA LEU A 111 0.09 -5.23 -5.05
C LEU A 111 -0.11 -5.86 -3.66
N LEU A 112 -0.10 -5.08 -2.58
CA LEU A 112 -0.37 -5.60 -1.24
C LEU A 112 -1.76 -6.20 -1.15
N GLN A 113 -2.78 -5.54 -1.72
CA GLN A 113 -4.14 -6.05 -1.77
C GLN A 113 -4.25 -7.38 -2.53
N ASN A 114 -3.47 -7.56 -3.58
CA ASN A 114 -3.50 -8.77 -4.39
C ASN A 114 -2.60 -9.90 -3.86
N LEU A 115 -1.53 -9.59 -3.15
CA LEU A 115 -0.57 -10.58 -2.64
C LEU A 115 -0.91 -11.08 -1.23
N PHE A 116 -1.35 -10.19 -0.34
CA PHE A 116 -1.48 -10.50 1.08
C PHE A 116 -2.91 -10.75 1.57
N ASN A 117 -3.93 -10.57 0.73
CA ASN A 117 -5.28 -11.01 1.03
C ASN A 117 -5.53 -12.42 0.50
N TYR A 118 -6.39 -13.16 1.20
CA TYR A 118 -6.94 -14.40 0.68
C TYR A 118 -7.77 -14.15 -0.60
N ASP A 119 -7.90 -15.14 -1.45
CA ASP A 119 -8.50 -14.98 -2.78
C ASP A 119 -9.92 -14.41 -2.76
N GLU A 120 -10.73 -14.75 -1.76
CA GLU A 120 -12.08 -14.21 -1.60
C GLU A 120 -12.06 -12.73 -1.25
N ASP A 121 -11.28 -12.32 -0.26
CA ASP A 121 -11.13 -10.94 0.16
C ASP A 121 -10.50 -10.09 -0.94
N ARG A 122 -9.50 -10.63 -1.63
CA ARG A 122 -8.88 -10.00 -2.80
C ARG A 122 -9.92 -9.70 -3.87
N THR A 123 -10.75 -10.69 -4.23
CA THR A 123 -11.79 -10.54 -5.25
C THR A 123 -12.78 -9.48 -4.84
N PHE A 124 -13.23 -9.51 -3.58
CA PHE A 124 -14.15 -8.50 -3.04
C PHE A 124 -13.57 -7.08 -3.13
N CYS A 125 -12.36 -6.88 -2.64
CA CYS A 125 -11.70 -5.57 -2.66
C CYS A 125 -11.40 -5.07 -4.07
N ASN A 126 -11.00 -5.96 -4.99
CA ASN A 126 -10.80 -5.61 -6.39
C ASN A 126 -12.11 -5.18 -7.05
N ASN A 127 -13.21 -5.88 -6.77
CA ASN A 127 -14.52 -5.51 -7.31
C ASN A 127 -14.97 -4.13 -6.78
N MET A 128 -14.78 -3.87 -5.49
CA MET A 128 -15.08 -2.55 -4.90
C MET A 128 -14.24 -1.43 -5.53
N ALA A 129 -13.00 -1.71 -5.92
CA ALA A 129 -12.13 -0.77 -6.62
C ALA A 129 -12.33 -0.76 -8.15
N GLY A 130 -13.36 -1.41 -8.67
CA GLY A 130 -13.65 -1.49 -10.10
C GLY A 130 -12.65 -2.32 -10.91
N SER A 131 -11.84 -3.17 -10.27
CA SER A 131 -10.81 -4.01 -10.89
C SER A 131 -11.38 -5.34 -11.40
N TYR A 132 -12.49 -5.33 -12.10
CA TYR A 132 -13.03 -6.53 -12.71
C TYR A 132 -12.12 -7.06 -13.82
N SER A 133 -12.00 -8.37 -13.92
CA SER A 133 -11.24 -9.03 -15.01
C SER A 133 -11.90 -8.78 -16.38
N SER A 134 -13.23 -8.73 -16.41
CA SER A 134 -14.02 -8.51 -17.63
C SER A 134 -14.02 -7.03 -18.04
N VAL A 135 -13.52 -6.76 -19.25
CA VAL A 135 -13.58 -5.44 -19.89
C VAL A 135 -15.03 -4.93 -19.99
N THR A 136 -15.98 -5.81 -20.31
CA THR A 136 -17.41 -5.48 -20.43
C THR A 136 -17.97 -5.02 -19.10
N GLN A 137 -17.67 -5.71 -18.00
CA GLN A 137 -18.13 -5.30 -16.66
C GLN A 137 -17.58 -3.93 -16.28
N ARG A 138 -16.28 -3.67 -16.53
CA ARG A 138 -15.68 -2.35 -16.27
C ARG A 138 -16.31 -1.24 -17.12
N ALA A 139 -16.62 -1.52 -18.39
CA ALA A 139 -17.31 -0.57 -19.26
C ALA A 139 -18.76 -0.31 -18.80
N THR A 140 -19.46 -1.33 -18.34
CA THR A 140 -20.80 -1.18 -17.76
C THR A 140 -20.76 -0.30 -16.51
N LEU A 141 -19.81 -0.52 -15.61
CA LEU A 141 -19.62 0.36 -14.45
C LEU A 141 -19.33 1.80 -14.85
N ALA A 142 -18.46 2.01 -15.83
CA ALA A 142 -18.05 3.34 -16.28
C ALA A 142 -19.17 4.08 -17.04
N SER A 143 -20.19 3.38 -17.52
CA SER A 143 -21.32 3.99 -18.25
C SER A 143 -22.36 4.69 -17.35
N ALA A 144 -22.24 4.53 -16.04
CA ALA A 144 -23.14 5.14 -15.05
C ALA A 144 -22.33 5.81 -13.93
N THR A 145 -23.01 6.62 -13.13
CA THR A 145 -22.42 7.14 -11.88
C THR A 145 -22.35 6.02 -10.86
N ASN A 146 -21.15 5.78 -10.32
CA ASN A 146 -20.90 4.70 -9.35
C ASN A 146 -20.02 5.15 -8.20
N ASP A 147 -20.12 4.43 -7.08
CA ASP A 147 -19.21 4.50 -5.96
C ASP A 147 -18.09 3.48 -6.12
N TYR A 148 -16.86 3.92 -5.85
CA TYR A 148 -15.67 3.09 -5.83
C TYR A 148 -15.03 3.19 -4.45
N PHE A 149 -14.55 2.05 -3.95
CA PHE A 149 -13.94 1.96 -2.62
C PHE A 149 -12.51 1.44 -2.75
N ILE A 150 -11.58 2.19 -2.19
CA ILE A 150 -10.15 1.90 -2.24
C ILE A 150 -9.67 1.66 -0.82
N PRO A 151 -9.51 0.40 -0.39
CA PRO A 151 -8.93 0.08 0.91
C PRO A 151 -7.46 0.48 0.93
N LEU A 152 -7.00 1.03 2.04
CA LEU A 152 -5.63 1.49 2.21
C LEU A 152 -4.88 0.60 3.19
N TRP A 153 -3.70 0.13 2.79
CA TRP A 153 -2.69 -0.42 3.67
C TRP A 153 -1.82 0.73 4.18
N THR A 154 -1.89 0.97 5.48
CA THR A 154 -1.19 2.06 6.13
C THR A 154 -0.52 1.56 7.41
N PHE A 155 0.33 2.36 8.01
CA PHE A 155 0.91 2.01 9.30
C PHE A 155 -0.16 1.90 10.42
N PHE A 156 -1.35 2.45 10.25
CA PHE A 156 -2.48 2.26 11.18
C PHE A 156 -2.95 0.81 11.25
N ASN A 157 -2.89 0.08 10.14
CA ASN A 157 -3.20 -1.34 10.12
C ASN A 157 -2.14 -2.15 10.88
N GLN A 158 -0.89 -1.69 10.87
CA GLN A 158 0.23 -2.40 11.48
C GLN A 158 0.33 -2.15 12.99
N CYS A 159 0.12 -0.95 13.46
CA CYS A 159 0.43 -0.58 14.84
C CYS A 159 -0.68 0.09 15.65
N HIS A 160 -1.90 0.19 15.11
CA HIS A 160 -3.06 0.74 15.82
C HIS A 160 -2.76 2.04 16.60
N VAL A 161 -2.37 3.08 15.86
CA VAL A 161 -1.91 4.35 16.44
C VAL A 161 -3.02 5.03 17.22
N ASP A 162 -2.72 5.40 18.47
CA ASP A 162 -3.62 6.20 19.29
C ASP A 162 -3.68 7.65 18.77
N LEU A 163 -4.87 8.09 18.36
CA LEU A 163 -5.11 9.44 17.86
C LEU A 163 -5.53 10.44 18.94
N LEU A 164 -5.55 10.04 20.21
CA LEU A 164 -5.95 10.92 21.32
C LEU A 164 -4.97 12.08 21.55
N TYR A 165 -3.75 11.96 21.04
CA TYR A 165 -2.66 12.81 21.50
C TYR A 165 -2.11 13.82 20.52
N PRO A 166 -2.08 13.62 19.20
CA PRO A 166 -1.69 14.75 18.39
C PRO A 166 -2.68 15.86 18.67
N LYS A 167 -2.22 16.94 19.25
CA LYS A 167 -3.02 18.17 19.37
C LYS A 167 -3.50 18.60 18.00
N ASP A 168 -2.76 18.20 16.99
CA ASP A 168 -2.97 18.51 15.61
C ASP A 168 -3.64 17.31 14.90
N ASP A 169 -4.49 17.64 13.97
CA ASP A 169 -5.34 16.71 13.29
C ASP A 169 -4.55 15.80 12.35
N LEU A 170 -5.00 14.55 12.21
CA LEU A 170 -4.56 13.67 11.15
C LEU A 170 -5.13 14.18 9.83
N GLN A 171 -4.27 14.37 8.85
CA GLN A 171 -4.67 14.71 7.49
C GLN A 171 -4.20 13.65 6.50
N LEU A 172 -5.07 13.30 5.55
CA LEU A 172 -4.70 12.54 4.37
C LEU A 172 -4.82 13.44 3.15
N ARG A 173 -3.72 13.68 2.46
CA ARG A 173 -3.69 14.43 1.21
C ARG A 173 -3.59 13.45 0.05
N VAL A 174 -4.62 13.43 -0.79
CA VAL A 174 -4.77 12.51 -1.91
C VAL A 174 -4.52 13.24 -3.22
N TYR A 175 -3.50 12.84 -3.96
CA TYR A 175 -3.18 13.40 -5.27
C TYR A 175 -3.71 12.49 -6.37
N MET A 176 -4.45 13.06 -7.31
CA MET A 176 -5.12 12.33 -8.38
C MET A 176 -4.30 12.33 -9.67
N ASN A 177 -4.32 11.22 -10.38
CA ASN A 177 -3.87 11.19 -11.76
C ASN A 177 -4.84 11.94 -12.68
N PRO A 178 -4.38 12.50 -13.81
CA PRO A 178 -5.27 13.11 -14.80
C PRO A 178 -6.19 12.05 -15.43
N LEU A 179 -7.43 12.44 -15.77
CA LEU A 179 -8.43 11.54 -16.34
C LEU A 179 -7.94 10.84 -17.62
N SER A 180 -7.19 11.55 -18.47
CA SER A 180 -6.57 10.99 -19.69
C SER A 180 -5.59 9.85 -19.44
N LYS A 181 -5.02 9.78 -18.24
CA LYS A 181 -4.11 8.69 -17.83
C LYS A 181 -4.86 7.45 -17.39
N VAL A 182 -6.03 7.60 -16.77
CA VAL A 182 -6.76 6.50 -16.11
C VAL A 182 -7.97 6.00 -16.89
N ALA A 183 -8.43 6.74 -17.90
CA ALA A 183 -9.49 6.34 -18.78
C ALA A 183 -8.94 5.68 -20.06
N THR A 184 -9.65 4.68 -20.56
CA THR A 184 -9.29 3.99 -21.79
C THR A 184 -10.53 3.48 -22.54
N ALA A 185 -10.34 3.09 -23.80
CA ALA A 185 -11.33 2.40 -24.60
C ALA A 185 -10.65 1.37 -25.52
N ASN A 186 -11.42 0.45 -26.08
CA ASN A 186 -10.88 -0.50 -27.04
C ASN A 186 -10.60 0.18 -28.41
N ASN A 187 -9.48 -0.20 -29.03
CA ASN A 187 -9.15 0.07 -30.44
C ASN A 187 -9.31 1.52 -30.93
N GLY A 188 -8.26 2.31 -30.79
CA GLY A 188 -8.09 3.57 -31.55
C GLY A 188 -9.25 4.57 -31.37
N TYR A 189 -9.69 4.78 -30.13
CA TYR A 189 -10.72 5.76 -29.83
C TYR A 189 -10.25 7.19 -30.10
N GLY A 190 -11.19 8.01 -30.54
CA GLY A 190 -11.04 9.47 -30.63
C GLY A 190 -11.71 10.18 -29.44
N GLY A 191 -11.57 11.50 -29.41
CA GLY A 191 -12.14 12.34 -28.35
C GLY A 191 -11.30 12.40 -27.09
N SER A 192 -11.82 13.14 -26.11
CA SER A 192 -11.20 13.30 -24.78
C SER A 192 -12.15 12.74 -23.71
N PRO A 193 -11.66 11.99 -22.74
CA PRO A 193 -12.50 11.48 -21.66
C PRO A 193 -13.07 12.63 -20.83
N ILE A 194 -14.34 12.53 -20.48
CA ILE A 194 -15.04 13.48 -19.60
C ILE A 194 -15.67 12.71 -18.47
N SER A 195 -15.35 13.10 -17.25
CA SER A 195 -15.94 12.58 -16.02
C SER A 195 -15.66 13.51 -14.86
N LEU A 196 -16.50 13.48 -13.84
CA LEU A 196 -16.37 14.26 -12.61
C LEU A 196 -16.30 13.32 -11.40
N ILE A 197 -15.53 13.73 -10.40
CA ILE A 197 -15.60 13.15 -9.07
C ILE A 197 -16.59 14.02 -8.29
N ASN A 198 -17.79 13.48 -8.02
CA ASN A 198 -18.87 14.22 -7.41
C ASN A 198 -18.59 14.51 -5.93
N PHE A 199 -18.07 13.50 -5.22
CA PHE A 199 -17.60 13.64 -3.84
C PHE A 199 -16.59 12.52 -3.50
N SER A 200 -15.87 12.73 -2.41
CA SER A 200 -15.03 11.70 -1.81
C SER A 200 -15.16 11.71 -0.30
N ASN A 201 -15.20 10.53 0.30
CA ASN A 201 -15.24 10.30 1.73
C ASN A 201 -14.08 9.39 2.15
N LEU A 202 -13.55 9.62 3.35
CA LEU A 202 -12.68 8.68 4.03
C LEU A 202 -13.53 7.92 5.06
N ILE A 203 -13.63 6.61 4.88
CA ILE A 203 -14.32 5.71 5.79
C ILE A 203 -13.26 5.13 6.74
N CYS A 204 -13.42 5.39 8.03
CA CYS A 204 -12.48 5.00 9.06
C CYS A 204 -13.13 4.02 10.03
N ARG A 205 -12.48 2.90 10.33
CA ARG A 205 -12.86 2.07 11.47
C ARG A 205 -12.05 2.50 12.69
N VAL A 206 -12.73 2.90 13.74
CA VAL A 206 -12.13 3.43 14.96
C VAL A 206 -12.61 2.66 16.18
N THR A 207 -11.77 2.62 17.22
CA THR A 207 -12.18 2.19 18.55
C THR A 207 -12.32 3.40 19.46
N ARG A 208 -13.46 3.52 20.12
CA ARG A 208 -13.71 4.54 21.15
C ARG A 208 -13.93 3.88 22.50
N ASN A 209 -13.51 4.54 23.55
CA ASN A 209 -13.82 4.15 24.91
C ASN A 209 -15.01 4.96 25.47
N GLY A 210 -15.78 4.34 26.35
CA GLY A 210 -16.69 5.07 27.23
C GLY A 210 -15.93 6.04 28.15
N SER A 211 -16.64 7.00 28.72
CA SER A 211 -16.12 8.21 29.38
C SER A 211 -15.06 7.98 30.48
N ASP A 212 -15.12 6.86 31.20
CA ASP A 212 -14.29 6.69 32.40
C ASP A 212 -12.87 6.17 32.12
N ILE A 213 -12.67 5.49 31.00
CA ILE A 213 -11.37 4.91 30.62
C ILE A 213 -10.54 5.91 29.82
N ASN A 214 -11.19 6.83 29.15
CA ASN A 214 -10.51 7.91 28.45
C ASN A 214 -9.62 8.72 29.39
N SER A 215 -10.08 9.02 30.61
CA SER A 215 -9.29 9.82 31.55
C SER A 215 -8.06 9.07 32.10
N ALA A 216 -8.16 7.79 32.41
CA ALA A 216 -7.02 7.02 32.91
C ALA A 216 -5.99 6.72 31.81
N LYS A 217 -6.44 6.36 30.60
CA LYS A 217 -5.56 6.15 29.46
C LYS A 217 -4.97 7.47 28.98
N MET A 218 -5.74 8.54 28.93
CA MET A 218 -5.28 9.90 28.68
C MET A 218 -4.21 10.34 29.67
N LEU A 219 -4.40 10.03 30.96
CA LEU A 219 -3.43 10.36 31.99
C LEU A 219 -2.14 9.51 31.86
N SER A 220 -2.26 8.26 31.46
CA SER A 220 -1.12 7.38 31.16
C SER A 220 -0.34 7.87 29.93
N LEU A 221 -1.05 8.11 28.85
CA LEU A 221 -0.48 8.62 27.62
C LEU A 221 0.19 9.99 27.83
N SER A 222 -0.37 10.87 28.70
CA SER A 222 0.17 12.22 28.97
C SER A 222 1.53 12.24 29.66
N LYS A 223 2.00 11.10 30.13
CA LYS A 223 3.24 11.01 30.91
C LYS A 223 4.36 10.31 30.18
N HIS A 224 4.07 9.62 29.07
CA HIS A 224 5.05 8.76 28.40
C HIS A 224 5.10 9.01 26.89
N VAL A 225 6.27 8.78 26.32
CA VAL A 225 6.47 8.71 24.88
C VAL A 225 6.08 7.31 24.42
N HIS A 226 5.19 7.23 23.42
CA HIS A 226 4.78 5.97 22.81
C HIS A 226 5.56 5.72 21.52
N HIS A 227 6.06 4.51 21.37
CA HIS A 227 6.81 4.10 20.20
C HIS A 227 6.01 3.07 19.41
N HIS A 228 5.62 3.41 18.20
CA HIS A 228 4.92 2.53 17.28
C HIS A 228 5.86 2.12 16.15
N LYS A 229 6.24 0.85 16.09
CA LYS A 229 7.04 0.30 15.00
C LYS A 229 6.16 0.00 13.82
N PHE A 230 6.62 0.34 12.64
CA PHE A 230 5.94 0.07 11.39
C PHE A 230 6.92 -0.04 10.22
N LEU A 231 6.45 -0.56 9.09
CA LEU A 231 7.20 -0.57 7.84
C LEU A 231 6.72 0.59 6.97
N GLU A 232 7.59 1.56 6.73
CA GLU A 232 7.33 2.62 5.75
C GLU A 232 7.74 2.16 4.36
N THR A 233 7.02 2.62 3.34
CA THR A 233 7.37 2.34 1.95
C THR A 233 8.30 3.41 1.42
N ARG A 234 9.50 3.02 0.97
CA ARG A 234 10.42 3.86 0.21
C ARG A 234 10.35 3.51 -1.26
N TYR A 235 10.20 4.50 -2.10
CA TYR A 235 9.94 4.35 -3.51
C TYR A 235 11.07 4.91 -4.36
N GLY A 236 11.41 4.16 -5.41
CA GLY A 236 12.29 4.62 -6.49
C GLY A 236 11.73 4.18 -7.84
N THR A 237 11.69 5.10 -8.80
CA THR A 237 11.35 4.80 -10.19
C THR A 237 12.55 5.07 -11.08
N TYR A 238 12.84 4.15 -11.97
CA TYR A 238 14.03 4.16 -12.81
C TYR A 238 13.63 3.94 -14.27
N SER A 239 13.86 4.96 -15.10
CA SER A 239 13.59 4.86 -16.55
C SER A 239 14.80 4.29 -17.26
N LEU A 240 14.60 3.22 -18.02
CA LEU A 240 15.64 2.49 -18.73
C LEU A 240 15.38 2.53 -20.24
N SER A 241 16.46 2.70 -21.01
CA SER A 241 16.40 2.72 -22.47
C SER A 241 16.18 1.33 -23.04
N SER A 242 15.68 1.23 -24.28
CA SER A 242 15.58 -0.03 -25.01
C SER A 242 16.95 -0.55 -25.49
N GLY A 243 16.98 -1.79 -25.97
CA GLY A 243 18.09 -2.35 -26.73
C GLY A 243 19.09 -3.20 -25.93
N GLN A 244 18.92 -3.34 -24.62
CA GLN A 244 19.81 -4.17 -23.80
C GLN A 244 19.04 -5.36 -23.20
N THR A 245 19.77 -6.40 -22.86
CA THR A 245 19.24 -7.58 -22.15
C THR A 245 19.47 -7.49 -20.65
N GLN A 246 20.42 -6.68 -20.18
CA GLN A 246 20.76 -6.55 -18.78
C GLN A 246 20.88 -5.09 -18.38
N TYR A 247 20.35 -4.77 -17.21
CA TYR A 247 20.38 -3.43 -16.62
C TYR A 247 20.78 -3.51 -15.16
N THR A 248 21.57 -2.53 -14.73
CA THR A 248 21.94 -2.35 -13.33
C THR A 248 21.44 -0.99 -12.86
N ILE A 249 20.66 -1.01 -11.79
CA ILE A 249 19.98 0.15 -11.21
C ILE A 249 20.54 0.41 -9.83
N VAL A 250 21.06 1.60 -9.56
CA VAL A 250 21.49 1.99 -8.21
C VAL A 250 20.26 2.46 -7.42
N LEU A 251 20.00 1.82 -6.29
CA LEU A 251 18.84 2.06 -5.44
C LEU A 251 19.10 3.25 -4.48
N ASN A 252 19.44 4.41 -5.04
CA ASN A 252 19.87 5.59 -4.31
C ASN A 252 18.81 6.23 -3.41
N SER A 253 17.54 5.98 -3.68
CA SER A 253 16.41 6.46 -2.86
C SER A 253 16.09 5.54 -1.66
N ILE A 254 16.73 4.38 -1.58
CA ILE A 254 16.44 3.36 -0.58
C ILE A 254 17.57 3.35 0.45
N VAL A 255 17.25 3.83 1.66
CA VAL A 255 18.19 3.88 2.79
C VAL A 255 17.47 3.39 4.05
N GLY A 256 18.16 2.62 4.88
CA GLY A 256 17.64 2.13 6.16
C GLY A 256 17.57 0.60 6.24
N LYS A 257 16.90 0.10 7.26
CA LYS A 257 16.73 -1.33 7.51
C LYS A 257 15.58 -1.88 6.68
N VAL A 258 15.90 -2.49 5.54
CA VAL A 258 14.93 -3.03 4.58
C VAL A 258 14.57 -4.45 4.97
N ASP A 259 13.30 -4.73 5.16
CA ASP A 259 12.76 -6.06 5.42
C ASP A 259 12.52 -6.82 4.12
N PHE A 260 11.95 -6.13 3.13
CA PHE A 260 11.75 -6.71 1.80
C PHE A 260 11.66 -5.64 0.71
N LEU A 261 11.90 -6.09 -0.52
CA LEU A 261 11.74 -5.32 -1.75
C LEU A 261 10.61 -5.91 -2.58
N LEU A 262 9.81 -5.04 -3.15
CA LEU A 262 8.82 -5.35 -4.17
C LEU A 262 9.15 -4.50 -5.38
N PHE A 263 9.19 -5.07 -6.58
CA PHE A 263 9.40 -4.28 -7.79
C PHE A 263 8.61 -4.81 -8.98
N VAL A 264 8.28 -3.90 -9.87
CA VAL A 264 7.58 -4.18 -11.13
C VAL A 264 8.27 -3.51 -12.28
N VAL A 265 8.15 -4.11 -13.45
CA VAL A 265 8.68 -3.58 -14.72
C VAL A 265 7.51 -3.34 -15.64
N ARG A 266 7.44 -2.16 -16.28
CA ARG A 266 6.37 -1.84 -17.22
C ARG A 266 6.83 -0.84 -18.27
N PRO A 267 6.16 -0.77 -19.45
CA PRO A 267 6.46 0.25 -20.45
C PRO A 267 6.37 1.66 -19.87
N ASN A 268 7.25 2.56 -20.28
CA ASN A 268 7.20 3.96 -19.87
C ASN A 268 5.88 4.62 -20.31
N GLY A 269 5.34 5.49 -19.43
CA GLY A 269 4.16 6.28 -19.76
C GLY A 269 2.88 5.44 -19.84
N TRP A 270 2.69 4.49 -18.96
CA TRP A 270 1.47 3.67 -18.92
C TRP A 270 0.20 4.55 -18.82
N THR A 271 -0.85 4.08 -19.47
CA THR A 271 -2.19 4.68 -19.43
C THR A 271 -3.24 3.59 -19.33
N GLY A 272 -4.39 3.92 -18.76
CA GLY A 272 -5.52 3.01 -18.64
C GLY A 272 -5.14 1.66 -18.01
N ASP A 273 -5.46 0.59 -18.69
CA ASP A 273 -5.18 -0.78 -18.24
C ASP A 273 -3.68 -1.12 -18.15
N GLY A 274 -2.81 -0.30 -18.72
CA GLY A 274 -1.36 -0.46 -18.59
C GLY A 274 -0.84 -0.31 -17.17
N PHE A 275 -1.65 0.20 -16.24
CA PHE A 275 -1.28 0.33 -14.84
C PHE A 275 -0.80 -1.00 -14.21
N HIS A 276 -1.50 -2.09 -14.47
CA HIS A 276 -1.21 -3.42 -13.91
C HIS A 276 -0.66 -4.41 -14.95
N THR A 277 -0.28 -3.94 -16.13
CA THR A 277 0.37 -4.76 -17.15
C THR A 277 1.88 -4.71 -16.93
N PHE A 278 2.40 -5.69 -16.20
CA PHE A 278 3.82 -5.79 -15.90
C PHE A 278 4.53 -6.66 -16.91
N SER A 279 5.81 -6.35 -17.18
CA SER A 279 6.66 -7.08 -18.12
C SER A 279 7.44 -8.18 -17.41
N PRO A 280 7.56 -9.38 -18.02
CA PRO A 280 8.38 -10.45 -17.47
C PRO A 280 9.87 -10.13 -17.57
N ILE A 281 10.66 -10.60 -16.60
CA ILE A 281 12.11 -10.64 -16.63
C ILE A 281 12.59 -12.09 -16.65
N ALA A 282 13.84 -12.34 -17.03
CA ALA A 282 14.44 -13.66 -16.93
C ALA A 282 14.93 -13.97 -15.51
N ASN A 283 15.68 -13.05 -14.93
CA ASN A 283 16.20 -13.15 -13.58
C ASN A 283 16.56 -11.77 -13.02
N PHE A 284 16.82 -11.72 -11.72
CA PHE A 284 17.36 -10.54 -11.04
C PHE A 284 18.36 -10.94 -9.94
N SER A 285 19.18 -9.98 -9.56
CA SER A 285 20.08 -10.03 -8.40
C SER A 285 20.02 -8.72 -7.65
N ILE A 286 20.21 -8.78 -6.33
CA ILE A 286 20.46 -7.60 -5.52
C ILE A 286 21.92 -7.65 -5.10
N LEU A 287 22.64 -6.57 -5.39
CA LEU A 287 24.05 -6.43 -5.06
C LEU A 287 24.20 -5.40 -3.96
N ASP A 288 25.14 -5.63 -3.04
CA ASP A 288 25.49 -4.63 -2.06
C ASP A 288 26.37 -3.51 -2.63
N SER A 289 26.81 -2.59 -1.81
CA SER A 289 27.68 -1.46 -2.18
C SER A 289 29.05 -1.90 -2.72
N THR A 290 29.45 -3.15 -2.48
CA THR A 290 30.71 -3.73 -3.00
C THR A 290 30.50 -4.59 -4.25
N SER A 291 29.28 -4.57 -4.82
CA SER A 291 28.84 -5.41 -5.95
C SER A 291 28.80 -6.92 -5.63
N THR A 292 28.75 -7.28 -4.34
CA THR A 292 28.55 -8.67 -3.93
C THR A 292 27.06 -9.02 -3.99
N ASN A 293 26.73 -10.16 -4.58
CA ASN A 293 25.38 -10.63 -4.69
C ASN A 293 24.84 -11.10 -3.33
N ILE A 294 23.84 -10.39 -2.79
CA ILE A 294 23.20 -10.68 -1.50
C ILE A 294 21.96 -11.55 -1.62
N THR A 295 21.57 -11.93 -2.84
CA THR A 295 20.46 -12.87 -3.08
C THR A 295 20.89 -14.35 -3.07
N GLY A 296 21.88 -14.68 -2.26
CA GLY A 296 22.38 -16.06 -2.11
C GLY A 296 23.47 -16.45 -3.12
N GLY A 297 24.16 -15.46 -3.70
CA GLY A 297 25.32 -15.66 -4.59
C GLY A 297 24.97 -16.02 -6.04
N GLN A 298 23.69 -16.25 -6.35
CA GLN A 298 23.22 -16.54 -7.71
C GLN A 298 22.02 -15.64 -8.07
N PRO A 299 21.83 -15.33 -9.36
CA PRO A 299 20.63 -14.62 -9.82
C PRO A 299 19.37 -15.46 -9.52
N ILE A 300 18.32 -14.77 -9.08
CA ILE A 300 17.01 -15.39 -8.85
C ILE A 300 16.25 -15.40 -10.17
N SER A 301 15.94 -16.61 -10.67
CA SER A 301 15.12 -16.73 -11.88
C SER A 301 13.68 -16.25 -11.65
N SER A 302 13.04 -15.75 -12.71
CA SER A 302 11.63 -15.35 -12.68
C SER A 302 10.74 -16.49 -12.16
N ALA A 303 10.97 -17.72 -12.59
CA ALA A 303 10.22 -18.90 -12.13
C ALA A 303 10.38 -19.14 -10.62
N LEU A 304 11.59 -18.96 -10.07
CA LEU A 304 11.82 -19.05 -8.62
C LEU A 304 11.13 -17.92 -7.86
N ALA A 305 11.25 -16.69 -8.35
CA ALA A 305 10.66 -15.53 -7.71
C ALA A 305 9.12 -15.60 -7.68
N LEU A 306 8.49 -15.91 -8.83
CA LEU A 306 7.04 -15.95 -8.97
C LEU A 306 6.43 -17.27 -8.44
N GLY A 307 7.17 -18.36 -8.51
CA GLY A 307 6.69 -19.67 -8.05
C GLY A 307 6.90 -19.87 -6.55
N LYS A 308 8.16 -19.96 -6.12
CA LYS A 308 8.49 -20.32 -4.73
C LYS A 308 8.48 -19.13 -3.77
N LEU A 309 9.23 -18.07 -4.08
CA LEU A 309 9.35 -16.94 -3.14
C LEU A 309 8.02 -16.23 -2.96
N ALA A 310 7.29 -15.99 -4.05
CA ALA A 310 5.98 -15.36 -3.94
C ALA A 310 4.96 -16.25 -3.21
N ARG A 311 5.01 -17.58 -3.44
CA ARG A 311 4.14 -18.53 -2.77
C ARG A 311 4.40 -18.62 -1.26
N ASP A 312 5.66 -18.53 -0.85
CA ASP A 312 6.03 -18.58 0.56
C ASP A 312 5.55 -17.31 1.32
N PHE A 313 5.32 -16.21 0.60
CA PHE A 313 4.96 -14.90 1.17
C PHE A 313 3.54 -14.42 0.81
N ALA A 314 2.95 -14.89 -0.28
CA ALA A 314 1.63 -14.48 -0.72
C ALA A 314 0.54 -15.36 -0.13
N LYS A 315 -0.53 -14.73 0.35
CA LYS A 315 -1.75 -15.44 0.80
C LYS A 315 -2.69 -15.77 -0.35
N SER A 316 -2.51 -15.14 -1.51
CA SER A 316 -3.37 -15.27 -2.68
C SER A 316 -2.72 -16.05 -3.82
N SER A 317 -3.55 -16.52 -4.76
CA SER A 317 -3.10 -17.14 -6.01
C SER A 317 -2.67 -16.13 -7.09
N TYR A 318 -2.62 -14.83 -6.79
CA TYR A 318 -2.33 -13.76 -7.76
C TYR A 318 -1.07 -13.99 -8.58
N GLN A 319 0.01 -14.43 -7.93
CA GLN A 319 1.30 -14.69 -8.59
C GLN A 319 1.31 -15.89 -9.53
N THR A 320 0.32 -16.78 -9.43
CA THR A 320 0.21 -17.93 -10.34
C THR A 320 -0.52 -17.61 -11.63
N ASP A 321 -1.18 -16.45 -11.71
CA ASP A 321 -1.90 -16.00 -12.90
C ASP A 321 -0.98 -15.21 -13.85
N LEU A 322 0.03 -15.89 -14.37
CA LEU A 322 1.01 -15.30 -15.30
C LEU A 322 0.39 -14.90 -16.64
N THR A 323 -0.80 -15.42 -16.98
CA THR A 323 -1.51 -15.08 -18.22
C THR A 323 -2.06 -13.65 -18.20
N ASN A 324 -2.29 -13.10 -17.03
CA ASN A 324 -2.83 -11.74 -16.84
C ASN A 324 -1.74 -10.69 -16.54
N GLY A 325 -0.45 -11.01 -16.73
CA GLY A 325 0.63 -10.06 -16.53
C GLY A 325 0.98 -9.78 -15.06
N ALA A 326 0.71 -10.73 -14.17
CA ALA A 326 0.99 -10.62 -12.72
C ALA A 326 2.49 -10.73 -12.38
N TYR A 327 3.35 -10.05 -13.11
CA TYR A 327 4.81 -10.08 -12.92
C TYR A 327 5.27 -9.06 -11.87
N ALA A 328 4.86 -9.25 -10.62
CA ALA A 328 5.42 -8.51 -9.48
C ALA A 328 6.50 -9.36 -8.81
N TYR A 329 7.69 -8.81 -8.68
CA TYR A 329 8.86 -9.51 -8.14
C TYR A 329 9.09 -9.09 -6.70
N PHE A 330 9.32 -10.07 -5.87
CA PHE A 330 9.41 -9.90 -4.44
C PHE A 330 10.67 -10.58 -3.89
N TYR A 331 11.40 -9.90 -3.00
CA TYR A 331 12.53 -10.47 -2.29
C TYR A 331 12.50 -10.02 -0.83
N THR A 332 12.62 -10.97 0.08
CA THR A 332 12.61 -10.71 1.52
C THR A 332 13.96 -10.95 2.16
N PHE A 333 14.34 -10.06 3.05
CA PHE A 333 15.43 -10.22 4.00
C PHE A 333 14.88 -10.66 5.36
N SER A 334 13.59 -10.48 5.62
CA SER A 334 12.90 -10.93 6.81
C SER A 334 12.55 -12.41 6.72
N ALA A 335 12.58 -13.10 7.85
CA ALA A 335 12.18 -14.51 7.93
C ALA A 335 10.65 -14.68 7.74
N ASP A 336 9.86 -13.67 8.08
CA ASP A 336 8.42 -13.64 7.90
C ASP A 336 7.96 -12.26 7.43
N ALA A 337 7.84 -12.11 6.10
CA ALA A 337 7.40 -10.86 5.50
C ALA A 337 5.89 -10.62 5.68
N CYS A 338 5.08 -11.67 5.77
CA CYS A 338 3.63 -11.50 5.99
C CYS A 338 3.37 -10.91 7.36
N ASP A 339 3.96 -11.48 8.43
CA ASP A 339 3.82 -10.92 9.78
C ASP A 339 4.40 -9.52 9.87
N ALA A 340 5.53 -9.26 9.19
CA ALA A 340 6.13 -7.94 9.16
C ALA A 340 5.20 -6.87 8.56
N ILE A 341 4.49 -7.18 7.47
CA ILE A 341 3.51 -6.28 6.85
C ILE A 341 2.27 -6.09 7.73
N GLU A 342 1.79 -7.16 8.36
CA GLU A 342 0.56 -7.10 9.16
C GLU A 342 0.75 -6.43 10.52
N THR A 343 1.93 -6.61 11.13
CA THR A 343 2.17 -6.21 12.52
C THR A 343 3.24 -5.13 12.67
N GLY A 344 3.96 -4.78 11.62
CA GLY A 344 5.14 -3.91 11.68
C GLY A 344 6.34 -4.54 12.41
N ARG A 345 6.28 -5.85 12.71
CA ARG A 345 7.36 -6.56 13.39
C ARG A 345 8.34 -7.09 12.37
N SER A 346 9.61 -6.78 12.55
CA SER A 346 10.69 -7.31 11.73
C SER A 346 11.46 -8.38 12.48
N TYR A 347 11.73 -9.48 11.80
CA TYR A 347 12.54 -10.59 12.34
C TYR A 347 13.96 -10.57 11.81
N ASN A 348 14.19 -9.90 10.68
CA ASN A 348 15.49 -9.71 10.08
C ASN A 348 15.41 -8.57 9.06
N HIS A 349 16.57 -8.01 8.69
CA HIS A 349 16.64 -6.94 7.69
C HIS A 349 18.03 -6.90 7.06
N PHE A 350 18.11 -6.22 5.91
CA PHE A 350 19.38 -5.80 5.33
C PHE A 350 19.49 -4.27 5.37
N LYS A 351 20.65 -3.74 5.77
CA LYS A 351 20.85 -2.30 5.87
C LYS A 351 21.29 -1.73 4.53
N PHE A 352 20.38 -1.01 3.87
CA PHE A 352 20.65 -0.27 2.65
C PHE A 352 21.26 1.10 2.97
N GLN A 353 22.23 1.50 2.17
CA GLN A 353 22.94 2.78 2.28
C GLN A 353 22.71 3.68 1.05
N GLY A 354 21.86 3.29 0.12
CA GLY A 354 21.59 4.00 -1.13
C GLY A 354 22.64 3.75 -2.21
N GLN A 355 23.47 2.73 -2.05
CA GLN A 355 24.49 2.31 -3.02
C GLN A 355 24.26 0.90 -3.54
N GLU A 356 23.29 0.19 -2.97
CA GLU A 356 22.89 -1.14 -3.39
C GLU A 356 22.31 -1.08 -4.80
N GLN A 357 22.44 -2.18 -5.52
CA GLN A 357 22.08 -2.25 -6.93
C GLN A 357 21.07 -3.37 -7.15
N LEU A 358 20.07 -3.09 -7.99
CA LEU A 358 19.18 -4.09 -8.56
C LEU A 358 19.63 -4.37 -10.00
N GLN A 359 20.09 -5.59 -10.25
CA GLN A 359 20.44 -6.06 -11.57
C GLN A 359 19.30 -6.88 -12.14
N ILE A 360 18.82 -6.54 -13.32
CA ILE A 360 17.70 -7.20 -14.00
C ILE A 360 18.16 -7.72 -15.35
N THR A 361 17.82 -8.95 -15.67
CA THR A 361 18.06 -9.55 -16.98
C THR A 361 16.73 -9.87 -17.65
N PHE A 362 16.57 -9.48 -18.90
CA PHE A 362 15.42 -9.82 -19.75
C PHE A 362 15.69 -11.05 -20.59
N PRO A 363 14.64 -11.78 -21.03
CA PRO A 363 14.80 -12.92 -21.93
C PRO A 363 15.41 -12.57 -23.30
N SER A 364 15.20 -11.32 -23.75
CA SER A 364 15.73 -10.75 -24.99
C SER A 364 15.95 -9.26 -24.83
N ALA A 365 16.65 -8.64 -25.77
CA ALA A 365 16.80 -7.18 -25.79
C ALA A 365 15.44 -6.49 -25.84
N THR A 366 15.25 -5.46 -25.00
CA THR A 366 13.98 -4.73 -24.89
C THR A 366 13.71 -3.91 -26.14
N ALA A 367 12.51 -4.04 -26.70
CA ALA A 367 12.11 -3.31 -27.91
C ALA A 367 11.78 -1.84 -27.66
N SER A 368 11.34 -1.48 -26.45
CA SER A 368 10.95 -0.13 -26.06
C SER A 368 11.54 0.25 -24.71
N ALA A 369 11.58 1.54 -24.42
CA ALA A 369 11.94 2.05 -23.10
C ALA A 369 10.88 1.64 -22.06
N PHE A 370 11.33 1.40 -20.84
CA PHE A 370 10.48 0.96 -19.74
C PHE A 370 10.90 1.58 -18.41
N SER A 371 10.06 1.46 -17.42
CA SER A 371 10.33 1.85 -16.05
C SER A 371 10.38 0.63 -15.14
N VAL A 372 11.25 0.73 -14.12
CA VAL A 372 11.28 -0.19 -12.98
C VAL A 372 10.88 0.61 -11.77
N ASP A 373 9.78 0.22 -11.17
CA ASP A 373 9.28 0.81 -9.93
C ASP A 373 9.64 -0.12 -8.78
N VAL A 374 10.45 0.38 -7.84
CA VAL A 374 10.96 -0.37 -6.68
C VAL A 374 10.38 0.20 -5.41
N TYR A 375 9.82 -0.66 -4.59
CA TYR A 375 9.24 -0.36 -3.29
C TYR A 375 10.00 -1.14 -2.22
N ALA A 376 10.69 -0.43 -1.34
CA ALA A 376 11.36 -1.02 -0.20
C ALA A 376 10.53 -0.77 1.07
N PHE A 377 10.34 -1.81 1.85
CA PHE A 377 9.66 -1.74 3.12
C PHE A 377 10.71 -1.65 4.23
N VAL A 378 10.78 -0.46 4.84
CA VAL A 378 11.86 -0.04 5.73
C VAL A 378 11.32 0.13 7.13
N GLN A 379 12.04 -0.39 8.12
CA GLN A 379 11.68 -0.25 9.52
C GLN A 379 11.74 1.20 9.97
N SER A 380 10.65 1.67 10.55
CA SER A 380 10.52 3.01 11.11
C SER A 380 9.79 2.95 12.46
N VAL A 381 9.99 3.98 13.26
CA VAL A 381 9.32 4.16 14.55
C VAL A 381 8.63 5.52 14.54
N LEU A 382 7.34 5.52 14.88
CA LEU A 382 6.61 6.73 15.19
C LEU A 382 6.63 6.96 16.70
N GLU A 383 7.28 8.04 17.13
CA GLU A 383 7.26 8.49 18.51
C GLU A 383 6.12 9.49 18.68
N ILE A 384 5.20 9.18 19.57
CA ILE A 384 4.06 10.04 19.89
C ILE A 384 4.17 10.47 21.34
N SER A 385 4.19 11.77 21.56
CA SER A 385 4.16 12.40 22.88
C SER A 385 3.06 13.48 22.91
N PRO A 386 2.70 13.99 24.09
CA PRO A 386 1.74 15.08 24.21
C PRO A 386 2.17 16.39 23.50
N SER A 387 3.45 16.54 23.25
CA SER A 387 4.03 17.78 22.71
C SER A 387 4.54 17.66 21.28
N TYR A 388 4.78 16.45 20.78
CA TYR A 388 5.29 16.22 19.42
C TYR A 388 4.94 14.84 18.87
N VAL A 389 4.94 14.75 17.56
CA VAL A 389 4.99 13.49 16.81
C VAL A 389 6.25 13.51 15.95
N LYS A 390 7.06 12.46 16.03
CA LYS A 390 8.32 12.35 15.30
C LYS A 390 8.47 10.97 14.69
N LYS A 391 8.87 10.93 13.42
CA LYS A 391 9.29 9.69 12.75
C LYS A 391 10.80 9.51 12.90
N VAL A 392 11.23 8.31 13.28
CA VAL A 392 12.64 7.90 13.35
C VAL A 392 12.81 6.69 12.44
N SER A 393 13.61 6.85 11.39
CA SER A 393 14.05 5.71 10.56
C SER A 393 15.15 4.96 11.29
N LEU A 394 15.06 3.63 11.38
CA LEU A 394 15.99 2.78 12.11
C LEU A 394 17.16 2.33 11.27
#